data_568c846df5399c45700aab06537e4e00
#
_entry.id   568c846df5399c45700aab06537e4e00
#
_cell.length_a   1.000
_cell.length_b   1.000
_cell.length_c   1.000
_cell.angle_alpha   90.00
_cell.angle_beta   90.00
_cell.angle_gamma   90.00
#
_symmetry.space_group_name_H-M   'P 1'
#
loop_
_entity.id
_entity.type
_entity.pdbx_description
1 polymer ?
#
loop_
_entity_poly.entity_id
_entity_poly.type
_entity_poly.pdbx_seq_one_letter_code
_entity_poly.pdbx_strand_id
1 'polypeptide(L)'
;MILLLFVSIVSLYSVHLLLKTANEGGSLLYEQLGMKAFGMAGKLAASGSITMQNIGAMSSYLFIVKYELPLVIKTFMNIEETTGEWYLNGDYLVLLVSVILILPLSLLKNLGYLGYTSGFSLLCMVFFLIVVIWKMFQIPCPTDSVIMNVTLLNATVAPLVAENITSEDMCKPKYFIFNSQTVYAVPILTFSFVCHPAILPIYEELKGRSRKRMMNVSYVSFFAMFLMYLLAALFGYLTFYGKVEPELLHTYSAYLGADVLLLIVRLAVLMAVTLTVPVVIFPIRSSITQLLWAGKEFSWWRHCSITISLLAFTNVLVIFVPTIRDIFGFIGASAAAMLIFILPSAFYIKLVKKEPMKSVQKIGASFFFLSGILVMTGCMTLIILDWIQNVKSDGH
;
A
#
# COMPACT_ATOMS: atom_id res chain seq x y z
N MET A 1 8.87 -13.90 -3.58
CA MET A 1 10.22 -13.46 -3.16
C MET A 1 11.04 -12.90 -4.32
N ILE A 2 11.25 -13.62 -5.42
CA ILE A 2 12.00 -13.13 -6.60
C ILE A 2 11.37 -11.85 -7.17
N LEU A 3 10.04 -11.81 -7.30
CA LEU A 3 9.32 -10.64 -7.78
C LEU A 3 9.48 -9.42 -6.85
N LEU A 4 9.46 -9.64 -5.53
CA LEU A 4 9.70 -8.60 -4.53
C LEU A 4 11.10 -7.97 -4.71
N LEU A 5 12.13 -8.81 -4.86
CA LEU A 5 13.50 -8.34 -5.13
C LEU A 5 13.59 -7.56 -6.43
N PHE A 6 12.97 -8.08 -7.49
CA PHE A 6 12.96 -7.42 -8.80
C PHE A 6 12.30 -6.04 -8.73
N VAL A 7 11.11 -5.91 -8.14
CA VAL A 7 10.39 -4.63 -8.00
C VAL A 7 11.19 -3.65 -7.13
N SER A 8 11.85 -4.12 -6.07
CA SER A 8 12.70 -3.27 -5.23
C SER A 8 13.86 -2.66 -6.01
N ILE A 9 14.59 -3.47 -6.79
CA ILE A 9 15.72 -3.01 -7.63
C ILE A 9 15.23 -2.02 -8.69
N VAL A 10 14.13 -2.33 -9.34
CA VAL A 10 13.50 -1.51 -10.38
C VAL A 10 13.05 -0.15 -9.83
N SER A 11 12.42 -0.14 -8.65
CA SER A 11 12.00 1.09 -7.99
C SER A 11 13.18 1.95 -7.55
N LEU A 12 14.26 1.33 -7.06
CA LEU A 12 15.49 2.04 -6.73
C LEU A 12 16.16 2.65 -7.97
N TYR A 13 16.16 1.95 -9.10
CA TYR A 13 16.62 2.49 -10.37
C TYR A 13 15.78 3.69 -10.83
N SER A 14 14.49 3.63 -10.64
CA SER A 14 13.56 4.74 -10.92
C SER A 14 13.90 5.99 -10.08
N VAL A 15 14.15 5.82 -8.78
CA VAL A 15 14.62 6.92 -7.90
C VAL A 15 15.92 7.52 -8.39
N HIS A 16 16.86 6.68 -8.85
CA HIS A 16 18.12 7.16 -9.45
C HIS A 16 17.87 8.05 -10.69
N LEU A 17 16.97 7.62 -11.60
CA LEU A 17 16.59 8.41 -12.77
C LEU A 17 15.92 9.73 -12.35
N LEU A 18 15.01 9.70 -11.38
CA LEU A 18 14.31 10.86 -10.89
C LEU A 18 15.26 11.91 -10.28
N LEU A 19 16.18 11.49 -9.41
CA LEU A 19 17.17 12.39 -8.79
C LEU A 19 18.12 12.99 -9.82
N LYS A 20 18.53 12.21 -10.84
CA LYS A 20 19.36 12.71 -11.93
C LYS A 20 18.60 13.74 -12.76
N THR A 21 17.34 13.46 -13.06
CA THR A 21 16.46 14.37 -13.80
C THR A 21 16.21 15.66 -13.02
N ALA A 22 15.96 15.60 -11.71
CA ALA A 22 15.74 16.77 -10.87
C ALA A 22 16.97 17.70 -10.85
N ASN A 23 18.16 17.13 -10.78
CA ASN A 23 19.42 17.89 -10.80
C ASN A 23 19.66 18.61 -12.13
N GLU A 24 19.44 17.95 -13.27
CA GLU A 24 19.61 18.51 -14.60
C GLU A 24 18.44 19.42 -15.02
N GLY A 25 17.22 19.06 -14.62
CA GLY A 25 16.00 19.82 -14.88
C GLY A 25 15.84 21.06 -13.98
N GLY A 26 16.64 21.20 -12.92
CA GLY A 26 16.62 22.35 -12.01
C GLY A 26 15.27 22.55 -11.33
N SER A 27 14.57 21.48 -10.95
CA SER A 27 13.34 21.52 -10.20
C SER A 27 13.24 20.33 -9.23
N LEU A 28 12.78 20.61 -8.01
CA LEU A 28 12.60 19.63 -6.94
C LEU A 28 11.11 19.28 -6.72
N LEU A 29 10.23 19.74 -7.61
CA LEU A 29 8.83 19.39 -7.60
C LEU A 29 8.53 18.47 -8.79
N TYR A 30 7.90 17.34 -8.51
CA TYR A 30 7.60 16.31 -9.49
C TYR A 30 6.71 16.84 -10.63
N GLU A 31 5.70 17.64 -10.28
CA GLU A 31 4.78 18.26 -11.22
C GLU A 31 5.47 19.31 -12.10
N GLN A 32 6.45 20.04 -11.56
CA GLN A 32 7.23 21.01 -12.33
C GLN A 32 8.20 20.32 -13.30
N LEU A 33 8.74 19.16 -12.93
CA LEU A 33 9.50 18.33 -13.87
C LEU A 33 8.61 17.89 -15.04
N GLY A 34 7.37 17.48 -14.75
CA GLY A 34 6.37 17.17 -15.75
C GLY A 34 6.09 18.35 -16.69
N MET A 35 5.91 19.55 -16.11
CA MET A 35 5.70 20.79 -16.88
C MET A 35 6.89 21.11 -17.78
N LYS A 36 8.13 20.96 -17.30
CA LYS A 36 9.34 21.19 -18.11
C LYS A 36 9.54 20.17 -19.21
N ALA A 37 9.14 18.90 -18.98
CA ALA A 37 9.32 17.82 -19.93
C ALA A 37 8.27 17.83 -21.05
N PHE A 38 7.00 17.93 -20.71
CA PHE A 38 5.85 17.74 -21.62
C PHE A 38 4.79 18.83 -21.50
N GLY A 39 5.12 19.97 -20.88
CA GLY A 39 4.18 21.06 -20.69
C GLY A 39 3.02 20.69 -19.75
N MET A 40 1.82 21.22 -20.02
CA MET A 40 0.64 21.02 -19.17
C MET A 40 0.23 19.54 -19.07
N ALA A 41 0.36 18.76 -20.14
CA ALA A 41 0.05 17.34 -20.14
C ALA A 41 0.95 16.56 -19.17
N GLY A 42 2.26 16.85 -19.15
CA GLY A 42 3.19 16.24 -18.19
C GLY A 42 2.91 16.64 -16.74
N LYS A 43 2.54 17.91 -16.51
CA LYS A 43 2.14 18.39 -15.19
C LYS A 43 0.87 17.67 -14.71
N LEU A 44 -0.13 17.55 -15.56
CA LEU A 44 -1.39 16.88 -15.24
C LEU A 44 -1.20 15.38 -14.96
N ALA A 45 -0.39 14.69 -15.78
CA ALA A 45 -0.08 13.29 -15.58
C ALA A 45 0.66 13.05 -14.25
N ALA A 46 1.64 13.89 -13.91
CA ALA A 46 2.35 13.81 -12.64
C ALA A 46 1.43 14.06 -11.44
N SER A 47 0.68 15.16 -11.48
CA SER A 47 -0.25 15.56 -10.41
C SER A 47 -1.36 14.54 -10.23
N GLY A 48 -1.94 14.05 -11.32
CA GLY A 48 -2.98 13.02 -11.31
C GLY A 48 -2.49 11.70 -10.71
N SER A 49 -1.30 11.24 -11.14
CA SER A 49 -0.71 10.01 -10.60
C SER A 49 -0.36 10.11 -9.11
N ILE A 50 0.18 11.26 -8.66
CA ILE A 50 0.45 11.50 -7.23
C ILE A 50 -0.84 11.49 -6.42
N THR A 51 -1.86 12.21 -6.90
CA THR A 51 -3.16 12.28 -6.24
C THR A 51 -3.82 10.91 -6.13
N MET A 52 -3.88 10.17 -7.23
CA MET A 52 -4.48 8.84 -7.29
C MET A 52 -3.74 7.83 -6.40
N GLN A 53 -2.41 7.83 -6.42
CA GLN A 53 -1.57 6.97 -5.57
C GLN A 53 -1.83 7.22 -4.09
N ASN A 54 -1.88 8.48 -3.67
CA ASN A 54 -2.08 8.83 -2.26
C ASN A 54 -3.53 8.63 -1.83
N ILE A 55 -4.53 8.83 -2.70
CA ILE A 55 -5.92 8.44 -2.43
C ILE A 55 -6.01 6.94 -2.18
N GLY A 56 -5.34 6.12 -3.00
CA GLY A 56 -5.28 4.67 -2.77
C GLY A 56 -4.65 4.30 -1.44
N ALA A 57 -3.53 4.93 -1.07
CA ALA A 57 -2.89 4.72 0.22
C ALA A 57 -3.81 5.12 1.39
N MET A 58 -4.46 6.29 1.30
CA MET A 58 -5.38 6.76 2.32
C MET A 58 -6.60 5.84 2.46
N SER A 59 -7.17 5.39 1.34
CA SER A 59 -8.29 4.42 1.33
C SER A 59 -7.89 3.11 1.98
N SER A 60 -6.68 2.62 1.73
CA SER A 60 -6.18 1.38 2.35
C SER A 60 -6.01 1.51 3.86
N TYR A 61 -5.51 2.65 4.35
CA TYR A 61 -5.40 2.90 5.78
C TYR A 61 -6.77 2.99 6.47
N LEU A 62 -7.73 3.68 5.84
CA LEU A 62 -9.10 3.75 6.36
C LEU A 62 -9.81 2.39 6.31
N PHE A 63 -9.49 1.56 5.31
CA PHE A 63 -9.99 0.20 5.22
C PHE A 63 -9.52 -0.65 6.41
N ILE A 64 -8.24 -0.55 6.78
CA ILE A 64 -7.71 -1.22 7.98
C ILE A 64 -8.45 -0.72 9.24
N VAL A 65 -8.71 0.59 9.37
CA VAL A 65 -9.50 1.12 10.49
C VAL A 65 -10.90 0.54 10.51
N LYS A 66 -11.58 0.45 9.36
CA LYS A 66 -12.93 -0.09 9.22
C LYS A 66 -13.04 -1.53 9.73
N TYR A 67 -12.04 -2.37 9.47
CA TYR A 67 -12.10 -3.80 9.81
C TYR A 67 -11.48 -4.12 11.17
N GLU A 68 -10.38 -3.47 11.53
CA GLU A 68 -9.65 -3.79 12.76
C GLU A 68 -10.24 -3.13 14.01
N LEU A 69 -10.80 -1.91 13.90
CA LEU A 69 -11.33 -1.19 15.07
C LEU A 69 -12.54 -1.89 15.70
N PRO A 70 -13.55 -2.42 14.96
CA PRO A 70 -14.63 -3.22 15.54
C PRO A 70 -14.13 -4.44 16.31
N LEU A 71 -13.10 -5.12 15.76
CA LEU A 71 -12.50 -6.30 16.41
C LEU A 71 -11.82 -5.95 17.72
N VAL A 72 -11.13 -4.82 17.77
CA VAL A 72 -10.52 -4.31 19.00
C VAL A 72 -11.61 -3.99 20.05
N ILE A 73 -12.67 -3.28 19.68
CA ILE A 73 -13.77 -2.93 20.58
C ILE A 73 -14.45 -4.22 21.09
N LYS A 74 -14.73 -5.16 20.19
CA LYS A 74 -15.34 -6.46 20.54
C LYS A 74 -14.49 -7.21 21.58
N THR A 75 -13.19 -7.25 21.39
CA THR A 75 -12.25 -7.92 22.31
C THR A 75 -12.19 -7.20 23.67
N PHE A 76 -12.16 -5.86 23.69
CA PHE A 76 -12.15 -5.10 24.95
C PHE A 76 -13.43 -5.24 25.75
N MET A 77 -14.58 -5.28 25.08
CA MET A 77 -15.88 -5.41 25.73
C MET A 77 -16.26 -6.86 26.03
N ASN A 78 -15.42 -7.81 25.61
CA ASN A 78 -15.66 -9.27 25.77
C ASN A 78 -17.04 -9.71 25.24
N ILE A 79 -17.44 -9.17 24.08
CA ILE A 79 -18.72 -9.47 23.44
C ILE A 79 -18.50 -10.69 22.54
N GLU A 80 -19.22 -11.78 22.81
CA GLU A 80 -19.13 -13.00 22.00
C GLU A 80 -20.03 -12.95 20.75
N GLU A 81 -21.22 -12.36 20.87
CA GLU A 81 -22.19 -12.26 19.78
C GLU A 81 -22.29 -10.82 19.22
N THR A 82 -22.41 -10.71 17.90
CA THR A 82 -22.65 -9.43 17.22
C THR A 82 -24.14 -9.11 17.23
N THR A 83 -24.57 -8.22 18.10
CA THR A 83 -25.96 -7.81 18.26
C THR A 83 -26.42 -6.68 17.34
N GLY A 84 -25.64 -6.39 16.26
CA GLY A 84 -26.01 -5.33 15.30
C GLY A 84 -25.84 -3.90 15.82
N GLU A 85 -25.10 -3.72 16.90
CA GLU A 85 -24.89 -2.43 17.54
C GLU A 85 -24.04 -1.49 16.70
N TRP A 86 -24.37 -0.20 16.67
CA TRP A 86 -23.73 0.81 15.84
C TRP A 86 -22.22 0.96 16.12
N TYR A 87 -21.78 0.76 17.36
CA TYR A 87 -20.36 0.85 17.78
C TYR A 87 -19.51 -0.39 17.38
N LEU A 88 -20.12 -1.41 16.78
CA LEU A 88 -19.45 -2.54 16.15
C LEU A 88 -19.50 -2.47 14.62
N ASN A 89 -20.16 -1.48 14.06
CA ASN A 89 -20.24 -1.29 12.63
C ASN A 89 -19.00 -0.50 12.14
N GLY A 90 -18.18 -1.14 11.31
CA GLY A 90 -16.95 -0.53 10.79
C GLY A 90 -17.19 0.73 9.97
N ASP A 91 -18.32 0.86 9.26
CA ASP A 91 -18.63 2.04 8.46
C ASP A 91 -18.88 3.27 9.34
N TYR A 92 -19.57 3.13 10.44
CA TYR A 92 -19.74 4.24 11.40
C TYR A 92 -18.44 4.57 12.12
N LEU A 93 -17.66 3.56 12.48
CA LEU A 93 -16.40 3.75 13.20
C LEU A 93 -15.35 4.44 12.33
N VAL A 94 -15.21 4.11 11.06
CA VAL A 94 -14.26 4.78 10.17
C VAL A 94 -14.63 6.25 9.97
N LEU A 95 -15.94 6.57 9.87
CA LEU A 95 -16.42 7.95 9.79
C LEU A 95 -16.11 8.71 11.08
N LEU A 96 -16.37 8.10 12.24
CA LEU A 96 -16.09 8.72 13.54
C LEU A 96 -14.61 9.01 13.73
N VAL A 97 -13.72 8.05 13.44
CA VAL A 97 -12.26 8.24 13.50
C VAL A 97 -11.80 9.31 12.50
N SER A 98 -12.37 9.32 11.30
CA SER A 98 -12.06 10.32 10.28
C SER A 98 -12.38 11.74 10.73
N VAL A 99 -13.53 11.95 11.39
CA VAL A 99 -13.97 13.29 11.84
C VAL A 99 -13.26 13.71 13.13
N ILE A 100 -13.11 12.80 14.11
CA ILE A 100 -12.60 13.16 15.44
C ILE A 100 -11.07 13.20 15.50
N LEU A 101 -10.39 12.26 14.82
CA LEU A 101 -8.93 12.13 14.91
C LEU A 101 -8.23 12.60 13.64
N ILE A 102 -8.62 12.09 12.47
CA ILE A 102 -7.87 12.32 11.24
C ILE A 102 -8.05 13.76 10.74
N LEU A 103 -9.28 14.28 10.75
CA LEU A 103 -9.56 15.63 10.25
C LEU A 103 -8.80 16.71 11.02
N PRO A 104 -8.82 16.77 12.37
CA PRO A 104 -8.04 17.77 13.11
C PRO A 104 -6.54 17.67 12.85
N LEU A 105 -5.99 16.46 12.82
CA LEU A 105 -4.57 16.23 12.53
C LEU A 105 -4.20 16.65 11.11
N SER A 106 -5.08 16.40 10.13
CA SER A 106 -4.86 16.77 8.72
C SER A 106 -4.95 18.27 8.45
N LEU A 107 -5.63 19.03 9.32
CA LEU A 107 -5.73 20.48 9.24
C LEU A 107 -4.49 21.18 9.79
N LEU A 108 -3.60 20.50 10.51
CA LEU A 108 -2.35 21.08 11.00
C LEU A 108 -1.48 21.55 9.82
N LYS A 109 -0.92 22.76 9.96
CA LYS A 109 -0.12 23.42 8.93
C LYS A 109 1.34 22.97 8.93
N ASN A 110 1.86 22.57 10.09
CA ASN A 110 3.28 22.29 10.27
C ASN A 110 3.61 20.81 10.04
N LEU A 111 4.49 20.57 9.08
CA LEU A 111 5.07 19.25 8.75
C LEU A 111 6.09 18.72 9.77
N GLY A 112 6.53 19.54 10.72
CA GLY A 112 7.58 19.17 11.69
C GLY A 112 7.24 17.93 12.53
N TYR A 113 5.96 17.69 12.79
CA TYR A 113 5.49 16.48 13.48
C TYR A 113 5.50 15.23 12.61
N LEU A 114 5.54 15.37 11.27
CA LEU A 114 5.51 14.24 10.34
C LEU A 114 6.69 13.27 10.53
N GLY A 115 7.86 13.80 10.83
CA GLY A 115 9.05 12.98 11.10
C GLY A 115 8.88 12.11 12.35
N TYR A 116 8.32 12.68 13.42
CA TYR A 116 8.07 11.95 14.67
C TYR A 116 6.95 10.90 14.51
N THR A 117 5.85 11.26 13.86
CA THR A 117 4.75 10.32 13.59
C THR A 117 5.18 9.18 12.68
N SER A 118 5.97 9.47 11.65
CA SER A 118 6.54 8.44 10.77
C SER A 118 7.50 7.50 11.52
N GLY A 119 8.35 8.04 12.39
CA GLY A 119 9.24 7.24 13.24
C GLY A 119 8.46 6.34 14.19
N PHE A 120 7.42 6.85 14.83
CA PHE A 120 6.53 6.07 15.69
C PHE A 120 5.77 4.98 14.90
N SER A 121 5.22 5.31 13.74
CA SER A 121 4.55 4.34 12.86
C SER A 121 5.50 3.23 12.43
N LEU A 122 6.75 3.56 12.11
CA LEU A 122 7.78 2.56 11.77
C LEU A 122 8.05 1.61 12.95
N LEU A 123 8.15 2.13 14.17
CA LEU A 123 8.31 1.29 15.38
C LEU A 123 7.13 0.32 15.57
N CYS A 124 5.90 0.79 15.37
CA CYS A 124 4.71 -0.06 15.41
C CYS A 124 4.76 -1.17 14.35
N MET A 125 5.22 -0.87 13.14
CA MET A 125 5.34 -1.86 12.06
C MET A 125 6.48 -2.87 12.32
N VAL A 126 7.59 -2.44 12.92
CA VAL A 126 8.65 -3.36 13.37
C VAL A 126 8.13 -4.28 14.48
N PHE A 127 7.37 -3.75 15.43
CA PHE A 127 6.72 -4.55 16.46
C PHE A 127 5.75 -5.58 15.86
N PHE A 128 4.91 -5.17 14.92
CA PHE A 128 4.05 -6.08 14.15
C PHE A 128 4.86 -7.22 13.51
N LEU A 129 5.96 -6.89 12.84
CA LEU A 129 6.82 -7.89 12.19
C LEU A 129 7.42 -8.88 13.20
N ILE A 130 7.89 -8.41 14.34
CA ILE A 130 8.42 -9.26 15.42
C ILE A 130 7.34 -10.26 15.90
N VAL A 131 6.10 -9.78 16.06
CA VAL A 131 5.00 -10.65 16.50
C VAL A 131 4.62 -11.66 15.41
N VAL A 132 4.62 -11.29 14.14
CA VAL A 132 4.40 -12.23 13.04
C VAL A 132 5.44 -13.36 13.04
N ILE A 133 6.72 -13.01 13.24
CA ILE A 133 7.80 -13.99 13.35
C ILE A 133 7.60 -14.88 14.59
N TRP A 134 7.28 -14.29 15.74
CA TRP A 134 7.04 -15.03 16.98
C TRP A 134 5.87 -16.01 16.86
N LYS A 135 4.75 -15.57 16.27
CA LYS A 135 3.54 -16.37 16.12
C LYS A 135 3.72 -17.56 15.18
N MET A 136 4.58 -17.47 14.18
CA MET A 136 4.90 -18.61 13.31
C MET A 136 5.44 -19.82 14.10
N PHE A 137 6.19 -19.58 15.21
CA PHE A 137 6.70 -20.66 16.04
C PHE A 137 5.66 -21.21 17.06
N GLN A 138 4.54 -20.49 17.26
CA GLN A 138 3.50 -20.89 18.21
C GLN A 138 2.29 -21.56 17.56
N ILE A 139 2.01 -21.24 16.30
CA ILE A 139 0.85 -21.75 15.59
C ILE A 139 1.22 -23.05 14.89
N PRO A 140 0.60 -24.20 15.28
CA PRO A 140 0.75 -25.44 14.54
C PRO A 140 0.14 -25.28 13.14
N CYS A 141 0.53 -26.17 12.23
CA CYS A 141 0.00 -26.12 10.88
C CYS A 141 -1.55 -26.09 10.85
N PRO A 142 -2.19 -25.26 10.00
CA PRO A 142 -3.65 -25.10 9.97
C PRO A 142 -4.49 -26.37 9.71
N THR A 143 -3.85 -27.47 9.36
CA THR A 143 -4.51 -28.78 9.18
C THR A 143 -5.02 -29.38 10.48
N ASP A 144 -4.26 -29.23 11.56
CA ASP A 144 -4.58 -29.90 12.82
C ASP A 144 -5.85 -29.34 13.48
N SER A 145 -6.08 -28.04 13.36
CA SER A 145 -7.30 -27.40 13.89
C SER A 145 -8.57 -27.75 13.11
N VAL A 146 -8.46 -27.97 11.80
CA VAL A 146 -9.59 -28.38 10.94
C VAL A 146 -9.93 -29.86 11.19
N ILE A 147 -8.92 -30.71 11.34
CA ILE A 147 -9.12 -32.14 11.67
C ILE A 147 -9.73 -32.28 13.06
N MET A 148 -9.31 -31.51 14.05
CA MET A 148 -9.88 -31.55 15.41
C MET A 148 -11.34 -31.13 15.44
N ASN A 149 -11.74 -30.09 14.71
CA ASN A 149 -13.13 -29.67 14.58
C ASN A 149 -13.98 -30.65 13.77
N VAL A 150 -13.46 -31.25 12.71
CA VAL A 150 -14.15 -32.26 11.91
C VAL A 150 -14.29 -33.58 12.68
N THR A 151 -13.30 -33.96 13.49
CA THR A 151 -13.38 -35.16 14.35
C THR A 151 -14.40 -34.99 15.47
N LEU A 152 -14.55 -33.76 16.02
CA LEU A 152 -15.57 -33.46 17.02
C LEU A 152 -16.99 -33.38 16.42
N LEU A 153 -17.13 -32.93 15.18
CA LEU A 153 -18.42 -32.90 14.46
C LEU A 153 -18.82 -34.26 13.88
N ASN A 154 -17.86 -35.10 13.46
CA ASN A 154 -18.12 -36.42 12.87
C ASN A 154 -18.40 -37.52 13.88
N ALA A 155 -18.39 -37.26 15.18
CA ALA A 155 -18.92 -38.18 16.17
C ALA A 155 -20.45 -38.38 16.09
N THR A 156 -21.14 -37.61 15.25
CA THR A 156 -22.62 -37.62 15.17
C THR A 156 -23.22 -37.88 13.78
N VAL A 157 -22.45 -38.00 12.68
CA VAL A 157 -23.04 -38.29 11.35
C VAL A 157 -22.11 -39.17 10.50
N ALA A 158 -22.67 -40.22 9.94
CA ALA A 158 -22.06 -41.33 9.20
C ALA A 158 -21.19 -40.94 7.96
N PRO A 159 -20.30 -41.87 7.49
CA PRO A 159 -19.22 -41.56 6.56
C PRO A 159 -19.69 -41.62 5.12
N LEU A 160 -19.79 -40.54 4.41
CA LEU A 160 -19.83 -40.50 2.96
C LEU A 160 -19.03 -39.32 2.43
N VAL A 161 -18.02 -39.69 1.60
CA VAL A 161 -17.15 -38.79 0.83
C VAL A 161 -16.01 -38.14 1.61
N ALA A 162 -15.05 -38.92 2.05
CA ALA A 162 -13.67 -38.47 2.22
C ALA A 162 -12.93 -38.72 0.90
N GLU A 163 -13.00 -37.79 -0.04
CA GLU A 163 -12.05 -37.72 -1.14
C GLU A 163 -10.66 -37.46 -0.57
N ASN A 164 -9.70 -38.33 -0.91
CA ASN A 164 -8.33 -38.40 -0.42
C ASN A 164 -7.55 -37.09 -0.60
N ILE A 165 -7.82 -36.07 0.19
CA ILE A 165 -6.88 -34.97 0.41
C ILE A 165 -6.01 -35.38 1.59
N THR A 166 -4.86 -35.99 1.31
CA THR A 166 -3.88 -36.32 2.34
C THR A 166 -3.46 -35.04 3.03
N SER A 167 -3.66 -34.98 4.34
CA SER A 167 -3.34 -33.86 5.22
C SER A 167 -1.89 -33.37 5.11
N GLU A 168 -0.99 -34.22 4.63
CA GLU A 168 0.42 -33.88 4.38
C GLU A 168 0.67 -32.85 3.28
N ASP A 169 -0.22 -32.71 2.28
CA ASP A 169 0.03 -31.79 1.15
C ASP A 169 -0.35 -30.33 1.43
N MET A 170 -1.13 -30.06 2.46
CA MET A 170 -1.57 -28.71 2.79
C MET A 170 -0.48 -27.86 3.48
N CYS A 171 0.47 -28.49 4.16
CA CYS A 171 1.56 -27.81 4.91
C CYS A 171 2.91 -27.89 4.20
N LYS A 172 2.93 -28.26 2.94
CA LYS A 172 4.14 -28.23 2.12
C LYS A 172 4.24 -26.88 1.39
N PRO A 173 5.38 -26.17 1.50
CA PRO A 173 5.55 -24.89 0.79
C PRO A 173 5.56 -25.14 -0.73
N LYS A 174 4.71 -24.41 -1.45
CA LYS A 174 4.70 -24.40 -2.91
C LYS A 174 5.59 -23.27 -3.42
N TYR A 175 6.63 -23.58 -4.17
CA TYR A 175 7.61 -22.61 -4.65
C TYR A 175 7.07 -21.74 -5.80
N PHE A 176 6.19 -22.26 -6.63
CA PHE A 176 5.59 -21.54 -7.75
C PHE A 176 4.09 -21.81 -7.78
N ILE A 177 3.31 -20.71 -7.72
CA ILE A 177 1.86 -20.75 -7.82
C ILE A 177 1.45 -19.77 -8.92
N PHE A 178 0.69 -20.26 -9.91
CA PHE A 178 0.07 -19.46 -10.95
C PHE A 178 -1.44 -19.67 -10.88
N ASN A 179 -2.15 -18.68 -10.37
CA ASN A 179 -3.61 -18.66 -10.30
C ASN A 179 -4.11 -17.26 -10.69
N SER A 180 -5.43 -17.05 -10.74
CA SER A 180 -6.03 -15.74 -11.06
C SER A 180 -5.55 -14.64 -10.13
N GLN A 181 -5.29 -14.94 -8.86
CA GLN A 181 -4.81 -13.97 -7.87
C GLN A 181 -3.36 -13.50 -8.13
N THR A 182 -2.56 -14.25 -8.90
CA THR A 182 -1.19 -13.84 -9.28
C THR A 182 -1.17 -12.53 -10.06
N VAL A 183 -2.26 -12.21 -10.75
CA VAL A 183 -2.45 -10.94 -11.48
C VAL A 183 -2.28 -9.72 -10.58
N TYR A 184 -2.69 -9.80 -9.33
CA TYR A 184 -2.59 -8.72 -8.35
C TYR A 184 -1.19 -8.58 -7.75
N ALA A 185 -0.31 -9.58 -7.87
CA ALA A 185 1.00 -9.57 -7.22
C ALA A 185 1.91 -8.44 -7.72
N VAL A 186 1.99 -8.22 -9.04
CA VAL A 186 2.82 -7.14 -9.61
C VAL A 186 2.29 -5.76 -9.22
N PRO A 187 0.99 -5.44 -9.38
CA PRO A 187 0.43 -4.16 -8.94
C PRO A 187 0.61 -3.88 -7.45
N ILE A 188 0.34 -4.87 -6.58
CA ILE A 188 0.48 -4.72 -5.12
C ILE A 188 1.93 -4.43 -4.75
N LEU A 189 2.89 -5.18 -5.31
CA LEU A 189 4.31 -4.93 -5.05
C LEU A 189 4.77 -3.58 -5.62
N THR A 190 4.28 -3.19 -6.80
CA THR A 190 4.55 -1.88 -7.37
C THR A 190 4.03 -0.78 -6.45
N PHE A 191 2.78 -0.88 -6.00
CA PHE A 191 2.21 0.04 -5.03
C PHE A 191 3.05 0.15 -3.75
N SER A 192 3.52 -0.98 -3.20
CA SER A 192 4.25 -1.05 -1.93
C SER A 192 5.60 -0.33 -1.94
N PHE A 193 6.23 -0.16 -3.11
CA PHE A 193 7.53 0.52 -3.26
C PHE A 193 7.41 1.97 -3.76
N VAL A 194 6.21 2.54 -3.89
CA VAL A 194 6.05 3.94 -4.33
C VAL A 194 6.43 4.91 -3.21
N CYS A 195 7.60 5.52 -3.32
CA CYS A 195 8.01 6.65 -2.48
C CYS A 195 8.33 7.91 -3.31
N HIS A 196 8.14 7.85 -4.63
CA HIS A 196 8.56 8.85 -5.62
C HIS A 196 8.03 10.26 -5.34
N PRO A 197 6.76 10.48 -4.93
CA PRO A 197 6.27 11.81 -4.59
C PRO A 197 6.99 12.47 -3.43
N ALA A 198 7.47 11.67 -2.47
CA ALA A 198 8.15 12.17 -1.27
C ALA A 198 9.67 12.38 -1.47
N ILE A 199 10.28 11.75 -2.46
CA ILE A 199 11.74 11.76 -2.67
C ILE A 199 12.27 13.17 -2.91
N LEU A 200 11.62 13.95 -3.76
CA LEU A 200 12.10 15.29 -4.11
C LEU A 200 11.91 16.30 -2.97
N PRO A 201 10.78 16.36 -2.25
CA PRO A 201 10.64 17.18 -1.05
C PRO A 201 11.67 16.82 0.04
N ILE A 202 11.90 15.53 0.31
CA ILE A 202 12.92 15.09 1.27
C ILE A 202 14.32 15.50 0.80
N TYR A 203 14.60 15.42 -0.50
CA TYR A 203 15.88 15.86 -1.07
C TYR A 203 16.07 17.37 -0.91
N GLU A 204 15.01 18.16 -0.98
CA GLU A 204 15.04 19.61 -0.77
C GLU A 204 15.40 19.97 0.67
N GLU A 205 14.84 19.26 1.66
CA GLU A 205 15.08 19.50 3.08
C GLU A 205 16.39 18.88 3.60
N LEU A 206 17.08 18.08 2.81
CA LEU A 206 18.28 17.35 3.23
C LEU A 206 19.43 18.28 3.61
N LYS A 207 19.90 18.24 4.86
CA LYS A 207 21.08 18.97 5.34
C LYS A 207 22.33 18.62 4.51
N GLY A 208 22.98 19.64 3.95
CA GLY A 208 24.12 19.44 3.06
C GLY A 208 23.71 18.66 1.80
N ARG A 209 22.66 19.14 1.16
CA ARG A 209 22.02 18.53 -0.01
C ARG A 209 23.04 18.13 -1.07
N SER A 210 23.13 16.82 -1.33
CA SER A 210 23.88 16.28 -2.46
C SER A 210 23.20 15.02 -2.98
N ARG A 211 23.28 14.81 -4.30
CA ARG A 211 22.72 13.61 -4.93
C ARG A 211 23.28 12.31 -4.31
N LYS A 212 24.59 12.28 -4.00
CA LYS A 212 25.23 11.12 -3.39
C LYS A 212 24.66 10.79 -2.01
N ARG A 213 24.41 11.82 -1.17
CA ARG A 213 23.77 11.62 0.14
C ARG A 213 22.34 11.10 0.01
N MET A 214 21.54 11.69 -0.90
CA MET A 214 20.18 11.24 -1.12
C MET A 214 20.12 9.82 -1.67
N MET A 215 21.04 9.43 -2.56
CA MET A 215 21.15 8.05 -3.03
C MET A 215 21.50 7.08 -1.90
N ASN A 216 22.41 7.45 -0.99
CA ASN A 216 22.72 6.60 0.16
C ASN A 216 21.51 6.42 1.09
N VAL A 217 20.74 7.49 1.35
CA VAL A 217 19.48 7.39 2.10
C VAL A 217 18.51 6.46 1.39
N SER A 218 18.36 6.58 0.08
CA SER A 218 17.51 5.71 -0.73
C SER A 218 17.95 4.24 -0.66
N TYR A 219 19.24 3.94 -0.75
CA TYR A 219 19.76 2.56 -0.63
C TYR A 219 19.40 1.94 0.73
N VAL A 220 19.62 2.66 1.82
CA VAL A 220 19.30 2.17 3.17
C VAL A 220 17.80 1.98 3.32
N SER A 221 16.99 2.93 2.86
CA SER A 221 15.53 2.85 2.95
C SER A 221 14.95 1.69 2.13
N PHE A 222 15.40 1.52 0.88
CA PHE A 222 14.94 0.41 0.04
C PHE A 222 15.37 -0.95 0.58
N PHE A 223 16.57 -1.05 1.13
CA PHE A 223 17.04 -2.28 1.78
C PHE A 223 16.19 -2.62 3.02
N ALA A 224 15.89 -1.63 3.86
CA ALA A 224 15.03 -1.81 5.03
C ALA A 224 13.61 -2.21 4.64
N MET A 225 12.99 -1.53 3.65
CA MET A 225 11.67 -1.89 3.13
C MET A 225 11.66 -3.32 2.58
N PHE A 226 12.64 -3.66 1.74
CA PHE A 226 12.77 -5.01 1.16
C PHE A 226 12.86 -6.07 2.25
N LEU A 227 13.72 -5.86 3.27
CA LEU A 227 13.90 -6.79 4.36
C LEU A 227 12.61 -6.98 5.18
N MET A 228 11.92 -5.89 5.52
CA MET A 228 10.66 -5.96 6.27
C MET A 228 9.57 -6.70 5.48
N TYR A 229 9.41 -6.39 4.20
CA TYR A 229 8.42 -7.05 3.34
C TYR A 229 8.78 -8.53 3.10
N LEU A 230 10.06 -8.84 2.92
CA LEU A 230 10.52 -10.22 2.75
C LEU A 230 10.22 -11.05 3.99
N LEU A 231 10.54 -10.54 5.18
CA LEU A 231 10.29 -11.26 6.44
C LEU A 231 8.79 -11.41 6.71
N ALA A 232 7.99 -10.35 6.53
CA ALA A 232 6.54 -10.42 6.70
C ALA A 232 5.90 -11.44 5.74
N ALA A 233 6.30 -11.41 4.47
CA ALA A 233 5.79 -12.34 3.46
C ALA A 233 6.25 -13.77 3.71
N LEU A 234 7.50 -13.98 4.10
CA LEU A 234 8.06 -15.31 4.38
C LEU A 234 7.37 -15.94 5.59
N PHE A 235 7.38 -15.25 6.73
CA PHE A 235 6.83 -15.79 7.97
C PHE A 235 5.29 -15.86 7.92
N GLY A 236 4.61 -14.90 7.30
CA GLY A 236 3.16 -14.99 7.07
C GLY A 236 2.79 -16.18 6.20
N TYR A 237 3.55 -16.42 5.11
CA TYR A 237 3.32 -17.60 4.27
C TYR A 237 3.61 -18.91 4.99
N LEU A 238 4.71 -19.02 5.74
CA LEU A 238 5.06 -20.23 6.49
C LEU A 238 4.09 -20.53 7.65
N THR A 239 3.34 -19.53 8.11
CA THR A 239 2.29 -19.73 9.14
C THR A 239 1.00 -20.28 8.54
N PHE A 240 0.53 -19.73 7.41
CA PHE A 240 -0.81 -20.00 6.89
C PHE A 240 -0.84 -20.69 5.51
N TYR A 241 0.30 -20.79 4.82
CA TYR A 241 0.43 -21.36 3.47
C TYR A 241 -0.54 -20.73 2.47
N GLY A 242 -1.48 -21.50 1.94
CA GLY A 242 -2.47 -21.03 0.97
C GLY A 242 -3.76 -20.45 1.56
N LYS A 243 -3.90 -20.41 2.89
CA LYS A 243 -5.11 -19.98 3.59
C LYS A 243 -5.00 -18.55 4.18
N VAL A 244 -4.43 -17.62 3.41
CA VAL A 244 -4.24 -16.23 3.82
C VAL A 244 -5.38 -15.37 3.28
N GLU A 245 -6.04 -14.63 4.18
CA GLU A 245 -7.00 -13.58 3.85
C GLU A 245 -6.30 -12.36 3.22
N PRO A 246 -7.03 -11.46 2.52
CA PRO A 246 -6.44 -10.24 1.97
C PRO A 246 -5.73 -9.37 3.00
N GLU A 247 -6.10 -9.48 4.26
CA GLU A 247 -5.44 -8.83 5.41
C GLU A 247 -4.90 -9.86 6.39
N LEU A 248 -3.59 -9.80 6.67
CA LEU A 248 -2.89 -10.81 7.49
C LEU A 248 -3.41 -10.84 8.94
N LEU A 249 -3.73 -9.68 9.54
CA LEU A 249 -4.27 -9.62 10.90
C LEU A 249 -5.64 -10.29 11.01
N HIS A 250 -6.45 -10.20 9.96
CA HIS A 250 -7.73 -10.89 9.89
C HIS A 250 -7.55 -12.41 9.87
N THR A 251 -6.53 -12.88 9.13
CA THR A 251 -6.17 -14.31 9.13
C THR A 251 -5.84 -14.82 10.55
N TYR A 252 -5.04 -14.06 11.31
CA TYR A 252 -4.73 -14.43 12.70
C TYR A 252 -5.97 -14.55 13.59
N SER A 253 -7.00 -13.72 13.38
CA SER A 253 -8.24 -13.78 14.15
C SER A 253 -9.01 -15.05 13.95
N ALA A 254 -9.02 -15.54 12.72
CA ALA A 254 -9.75 -16.78 12.39
C ALA A 254 -9.15 -18.02 13.07
N TYR A 255 -7.84 -17.99 13.39
CA TYR A 255 -7.12 -19.13 13.95
C TYR A 255 -6.88 -19.07 15.47
N LEU A 256 -6.70 -17.87 16.05
CA LEU A 256 -6.24 -17.73 17.45
C LEU A 256 -7.33 -17.21 18.42
N GLY A 257 -8.51 -16.78 17.92
CA GLY A 257 -9.54 -16.19 18.77
C GLY A 257 -9.04 -14.95 19.53
N ALA A 258 -9.40 -14.82 20.81
CA ALA A 258 -9.02 -13.68 21.66
C ALA A 258 -7.59 -13.87 22.21
N ASP A 259 -6.60 -13.24 21.57
CA ASP A 259 -5.19 -13.22 21.98
C ASP A 259 -4.77 -11.79 22.33
N VAL A 260 -4.29 -11.60 23.57
CA VAL A 260 -3.87 -10.29 24.10
C VAL A 260 -2.73 -9.69 23.29
N LEU A 261 -1.77 -10.51 22.84
CA LEU A 261 -0.65 -10.03 22.04
C LEU A 261 -1.13 -9.52 20.67
N LEU A 262 -2.07 -10.23 20.04
CA LEU A 262 -2.68 -9.77 18.79
C LEU A 262 -3.50 -8.49 18.99
N LEU A 263 -4.19 -8.33 20.12
CA LEU A 263 -4.89 -7.11 20.46
C LEU A 263 -3.94 -5.90 20.52
N ILE A 264 -2.79 -6.05 21.17
CA ILE A 264 -1.75 -5.01 21.25
C ILE A 264 -1.21 -4.68 19.84
N VAL A 265 -0.99 -5.69 19.00
CA VAL A 265 -0.54 -5.49 17.62
C VAL A 265 -1.58 -4.74 16.81
N ARG A 266 -2.87 -5.07 16.93
CA ARG A 266 -3.95 -4.34 16.24
C ARG A 266 -4.02 -2.89 16.66
N LEU A 267 -3.89 -2.61 17.96
CA LEU A 267 -3.81 -1.24 18.46
C LEU A 267 -2.59 -0.50 17.88
N ALA A 268 -1.42 -1.13 17.85
CA ALA A 268 -0.22 -0.55 17.27
C ALA A 268 -0.39 -0.25 15.77
N VAL A 269 -0.98 -1.16 15.01
CA VAL A 269 -1.27 -0.95 13.58
C VAL A 269 -2.31 0.15 13.38
N LEU A 270 -3.42 0.15 14.14
CA LEU A 270 -4.43 1.21 14.09
C LEU A 270 -3.84 2.58 14.38
N MET A 271 -2.99 2.70 15.39
CA MET A 271 -2.28 3.95 15.69
C MET A 271 -1.36 4.36 14.54
N ALA A 272 -0.58 3.43 14.00
CA ALA A 272 0.33 3.69 12.88
C ALA A 272 -0.42 4.20 11.65
N VAL A 273 -1.47 3.51 11.21
CA VAL A 273 -2.23 3.90 9.99
C VAL A 273 -2.98 5.21 10.20
N THR A 274 -3.61 5.42 11.37
CA THR A 274 -4.36 6.64 11.68
C THR A 274 -3.45 7.88 11.67
N LEU A 275 -2.23 7.77 12.22
CA LEU A 275 -1.24 8.85 12.21
C LEU A 275 -0.61 9.07 10.83
N THR A 276 -0.64 8.07 9.96
CA THR A 276 -0.06 8.16 8.61
C THR A 276 -1.02 8.83 7.62
N VAL A 277 -2.35 8.74 7.83
CA VAL A 277 -3.34 9.39 6.93
C VAL A 277 -3.07 10.89 6.74
N PRO A 278 -2.86 11.72 7.78
CA PRO A 278 -2.52 13.14 7.62
C PRO A 278 -1.25 13.37 6.81
N VAL A 279 -0.26 12.48 6.91
CA VAL A 279 1.00 12.54 6.14
C VAL A 279 0.73 12.39 4.65
N VAL A 280 -0.17 11.47 4.28
CA VAL A 280 -0.52 11.16 2.89
C VAL A 280 -1.43 12.24 2.26
N ILE A 281 -2.28 12.90 3.05
CA ILE A 281 -3.12 14.02 2.58
C ILE A 281 -2.26 15.22 2.13
N PHE A 282 -1.11 15.43 2.75
CA PHE A 282 -0.26 16.59 2.46
C PHE A 282 0.20 16.66 1.00
N PRO A 283 0.82 15.63 0.38
CA PRO A 283 1.20 15.67 -1.03
C PRO A 283 0.00 15.83 -1.98
N ILE A 284 -1.16 15.25 -1.67
CA ILE A 284 -2.36 15.43 -2.49
C ILE A 284 -2.79 16.90 -2.48
N ARG A 285 -2.90 17.48 -1.30
CA ARG A 285 -3.31 18.89 -1.13
C ARG A 285 -2.32 19.83 -1.79
N SER A 286 -1.01 19.58 -1.65
CA SER A 286 0.03 20.35 -2.33
C SER A 286 -0.13 20.27 -3.85
N SER A 287 -0.30 19.06 -4.38
CA SER A 287 -0.45 18.82 -5.82
C SER A 287 -1.69 19.48 -6.41
N ILE A 288 -2.85 19.36 -5.74
CA ILE A 288 -4.10 20.02 -6.14
C ILE A 288 -3.95 21.55 -6.09
N THR A 289 -3.34 22.08 -5.05
CA THR A 289 -3.13 23.53 -4.89
C THR A 289 -2.22 24.07 -5.99
N GLN A 290 -1.15 23.37 -6.33
CA GLN A 290 -0.25 23.75 -7.40
C GLN A 290 -0.88 23.63 -8.81
N LEU A 291 -1.81 22.68 -8.98
CA LEU A 291 -2.50 22.50 -10.24
C LEU A 291 -3.53 23.62 -10.49
N LEU A 292 -4.36 23.92 -9.50
CA LEU A 292 -5.52 24.82 -9.64
C LEU A 292 -5.24 26.27 -9.25
N TRP A 293 -4.34 26.52 -8.31
CA TRP A 293 -4.07 27.84 -7.73
C TRP A 293 -2.56 28.14 -7.62
N ALA A 294 -1.78 27.78 -8.64
CA ALA A 294 -0.36 28.11 -8.66
C ALA A 294 -0.12 29.62 -8.46
N GLY A 295 0.75 29.96 -7.51
CA GLY A 295 1.13 31.35 -7.22
C GLY A 295 0.13 32.16 -6.39
N LYS A 296 -0.97 31.58 -5.92
CA LYS A 296 -1.90 32.25 -5.00
C LYS A 296 -1.47 32.05 -3.55
N GLU A 297 -1.67 33.08 -2.73
CA GLU A 297 -1.41 33.05 -1.29
C GLU A 297 -2.22 31.96 -0.58
N PHE A 298 -1.71 31.52 0.61
CA PHE A 298 -2.37 30.53 1.45
C PHE A 298 -3.76 31.02 1.88
N SER A 299 -4.77 30.14 1.78
CA SER A 299 -6.14 30.39 2.23
C SER A 299 -6.64 29.20 3.04
N TRP A 300 -7.11 29.49 4.26
CA TRP A 300 -7.69 28.47 5.14
C TRP A 300 -8.93 27.81 4.55
N TRP A 301 -9.77 28.57 3.82
CA TRP A 301 -10.94 28.01 3.14
C TRP A 301 -10.57 26.90 2.15
N ARG A 302 -9.59 27.16 1.29
CA ARG A 302 -9.11 26.17 0.32
C ARG A 302 -8.51 24.96 1.01
N HIS A 303 -7.70 25.22 2.05
CA HIS A 303 -7.04 24.19 2.83
C HIS A 303 -8.05 23.24 3.49
N CYS A 304 -9.06 23.76 4.17
CA CYS A 304 -10.13 22.99 4.80
C CYS A 304 -11.00 22.28 3.76
N SER A 305 -11.43 23.00 2.71
CA SER A 305 -12.30 22.43 1.67
C SER A 305 -11.67 21.25 0.96
N ILE A 306 -10.39 21.35 0.54
CA ILE A 306 -9.67 20.24 -0.10
C ILE A 306 -9.54 19.06 0.86
N THR A 307 -9.15 19.31 2.11
CA THR A 307 -8.97 18.24 3.12
C THR A 307 -10.27 17.50 3.40
N ILE A 308 -11.38 18.23 3.62
CA ILE A 308 -12.70 17.66 3.88
C ILE A 308 -13.19 16.86 2.65
N SER A 309 -13.06 17.43 1.45
CA SER A 309 -13.48 16.76 0.21
C SER A 309 -12.71 15.46 -0.03
N LEU A 310 -11.39 15.48 0.19
CA LEU A 310 -10.56 14.28 0.05
C LEU A 310 -10.95 13.21 1.08
N LEU A 311 -11.13 13.61 2.33
CA LEU A 311 -11.48 12.69 3.39
C LEU A 311 -12.88 12.11 3.19
N ALA A 312 -13.85 12.92 2.76
CA ALA A 312 -15.19 12.45 2.41
C ALA A 312 -15.15 11.46 1.23
N PHE A 313 -14.44 11.81 0.16
CA PHE A 313 -14.30 10.95 -1.01
C PHE A 313 -13.66 9.60 -0.68
N THR A 314 -12.60 9.59 0.12
CA THR A 314 -11.94 8.34 0.51
C THR A 314 -12.77 7.49 1.48
N ASN A 315 -13.54 8.10 2.40
CA ASN A 315 -14.49 7.35 3.22
C ASN A 315 -15.58 6.70 2.36
N VAL A 316 -16.13 7.41 1.36
CA VAL A 316 -17.08 6.83 0.40
C VAL A 316 -16.44 5.64 -0.33
N LEU A 317 -15.22 5.78 -0.83
CA LEU A 317 -14.50 4.66 -1.47
C LEU A 317 -14.39 3.44 -0.54
N VAL A 318 -14.01 3.64 0.71
CA VAL A 318 -13.80 2.56 1.68
C VAL A 318 -15.12 1.86 2.07
N ILE A 319 -16.23 2.59 2.06
CA ILE A 319 -17.55 2.00 2.34
C ILE A 319 -18.02 1.11 1.18
N PHE A 320 -17.80 1.54 -0.07
CA PHE A 320 -18.31 0.86 -1.26
C PHE A 320 -17.36 -0.19 -1.86
N VAL A 321 -16.06 -0.08 -1.65
CA VAL A 321 -15.10 -1.06 -2.19
C VAL A 321 -14.98 -2.25 -1.25
N PRO A 322 -15.22 -3.49 -1.73
CA PRO A 322 -15.34 -4.67 -0.85
C PRO A 322 -13.99 -5.16 -0.33
N THR A 323 -12.88 -4.98 -1.07
CA THR A 323 -11.59 -5.54 -0.68
C THR A 323 -10.43 -4.56 -0.83
N ILE A 324 -9.49 -4.60 0.14
CA ILE A 324 -8.23 -3.83 0.09
C ILE A 324 -7.35 -4.26 -1.09
N ARG A 325 -7.44 -5.53 -1.51
CA ARG A 325 -6.72 -6.09 -2.66
C ARG A 325 -7.08 -5.36 -3.96
N ASP A 326 -8.36 -5.04 -4.17
CA ASP A 326 -8.82 -4.35 -5.37
C ASP A 326 -8.30 -2.91 -5.43
N ILE A 327 -8.26 -2.22 -4.28
CA ILE A 327 -7.66 -0.89 -4.17
C ILE A 327 -6.18 -0.95 -4.56
N PHE A 328 -5.41 -1.82 -3.94
CA PHE A 328 -3.98 -1.98 -4.25
C PHE A 328 -3.73 -2.44 -5.68
N GLY A 329 -4.55 -3.35 -6.19
CA GLY A 329 -4.47 -3.84 -7.56
C GLY A 329 -4.65 -2.72 -8.58
N PHE A 330 -5.76 -2.00 -8.49
CA PHE A 330 -6.09 -0.93 -9.43
C PHE A 330 -5.10 0.24 -9.38
N ILE A 331 -4.80 0.76 -8.18
CA ILE A 331 -3.87 1.88 -8.00
C ILE A 331 -2.45 1.46 -8.35
N GLY A 332 -2.04 0.23 -7.99
CA GLY A 332 -0.73 -0.32 -8.34
C GLY A 332 -0.52 -0.49 -9.83
N ALA A 333 -1.53 -0.99 -10.55
CA ALA A 333 -1.48 -1.12 -12.00
C ALA A 333 -1.52 0.22 -12.74
N SER A 334 -2.12 1.26 -12.18
CA SER A 334 -2.27 2.58 -12.81
C SER A 334 -1.26 3.60 -12.28
N ALA A 335 -1.58 4.26 -11.17
CA ALA A 335 -0.81 5.38 -10.64
C ALA A 335 0.60 5.00 -10.18
N ALA A 336 0.76 3.83 -9.53
CA ALA A 336 2.08 3.38 -9.10
C ALA A 336 2.98 3.03 -10.30
N ALA A 337 2.43 2.38 -11.32
CA ALA A 337 3.16 2.09 -12.56
C ALA A 337 3.59 3.39 -13.28
N MET A 338 2.72 4.41 -13.31
CA MET A 338 3.07 5.73 -13.82
C MET A 338 4.22 6.36 -13.03
N LEU A 339 4.18 6.33 -11.70
CA LEU A 339 5.15 6.99 -10.83
C LEU A 339 6.51 6.28 -10.78
N ILE A 340 6.53 4.94 -10.88
CA ILE A 340 7.76 4.16 -10.84
C ILE A 340 8.40 4.05 -12.22
N PHE A 341 7.65 3.63 -13.23
CA PHE A 341 8.22 3.25 -14.52
C PHE A 341 8.16 4.39 -15.54
N ILE A 342 6.97 4.94 -15.78
CA ILE A 342 6.71 5.77 -16.96
C ILE A 342 7.24 7.19 -16.77
N LEU A 343 6.82 7.89 -15.72
CA LEU A 343 7.17 9.31 -15.55
C LEU A 343 8.67 9.54 -15.31
N PRO A 344 9.37 8.81 -14.41
CA PRO A 344 10.80 9.04 -14.20
C PRO A 344 11.63 8.80 -15.45
N SER A 345 11.32 7.73 -16.20
CA SER A 345 12.03 7.42 -17.46
C SER A 345 11.73 8.43 -18.56
N ALA A 346 10.46 8.81 -18.74
CA ALA A 346 10.06 9.80 -19.73
C ALA A 346 10.70 11.17 -19.45
N PHE A 347 10.68 11.62 -18.19
CA PHE A 347 11.34 12.87 -17.79
C PHE A 347 12.84 12.80 -18.00
N TYR A 348 13.47 11.68 -17.65
CA TYR A 348 14.90 11.47 -17.88
C TYR A 348 15.27 11.57 -19.35
N ILE A 349 14.58 10.85 -20.22
CA ILE A 349 14.82 10.86 -21.65
C ILE A 349 14.70 12.29 -22.24
N LYS A 350 13.70 13.05 -21.77
CA LYS A 350 13.39 14.39 -22.32
C LYS A 350 14.27 15.50 -21.76
N LEU A 351 14.56 15.50 -20.45
CA LEU A 351 15.21 16.62 -19.76
C LEU A 351 16.73 16.49 -19.71
N VAL A 352 17.27 15.27 -19.63
CA VAL A 352 18.73 15.07 -19.57
C VAL A 352 19.31 15.13 -20.99
N LYS A 353 19.62 16.35 -21.45
CA LYS A 353 20.15 16.59 -22.81
C LYS A 353 21.65 16.33 -22.94
N LYS A 354 22.40 16.35 -21.83
CA LYS A 354 23.89 16.17 -21.84
C LYS A 354 24.30 14.79 -22.34
N GLU A 355 23.43 13.79 -22.26
CA GLU A 355 23.72 12.44 -22.72
C GLU A 355 23.16 12.20 -24.11
N PRO A 356 23.92 11.63 -25.03
CA PRO A 356 23.42 11.28 -26.36
C PRO A 356 22.35 10.18 -26.27
N MET A 357 21.40 10.13 -27.20
CA MET A 357 20.31 9.13 -27.22
C MET A 357 20.82 7.68 -27.29
N LYS A 358 22.04 7.49 -27.84
CA LYS A 358 22.69 6.17 -27.94
C LYS A 358 23.45 5.76 -26.66
N SER A 359 23.41 6.57 -25.58
CA SER A 359 24.07 6.19 -24.32
C SER A 359 23.34 4.98 -23.67
N VAL A 360 24.11 4.12 -23.02
CA VAL A 360 23.58 2.93 -22.33
C VAL A 360 22.49 3.30 -21.33
N GLN A 361 22.66 4.44 -20.64
CA GLN A 361 21.66 4.90 -19.67
C GLN A 361 20.36 5.34 -20.32
N LYS A 362 20.38 6.02 -21.47
CA LYS A 362 19.15 6.40 -22.19
C LYS A 362 18.47 5.20 -22.85
N ILE A 363 19.24 4.26 -23.39
CA ILE A 363 18.69 3.01 -23.91
C ILE A 363 18.01 2.23 -22.79
N GLY A 364 18.65 2.11 -21.61
CA GLY A 364 18.08 1.51 -20.42
C GLY A 364 16.79 2.22 -19.95
N ALA A 365 16.79 3.56 -19.93
CA ALA A 365 15.59 4.33 -19.58
C ALA A 365 14.46 4.17 -20.61
N SER A 366 14.78 4.03 -21.90
CA SER A 366 13.77 3.78 -22.95
C SER A 366 13.16 2.38 -22.82
N PHE A 367 13.99 1.37 -22.55
CA PHE A 367 13.51 0.02 -22.26
C PHE A 367 12.63 0.03 -21.00
N PHE A 368 13.04 0.74 -19.96
CA PHE A 368 12.30 0.89 -18.72
C PHE A 368 10.94 1.58 -18.92
N PHE A 369 10.88 2.60 -19.78
CA PHE A 369 9.65 3.26 -20.17
C PHE A 369 8.67 2.29 -20.88
N LEU A 370 9.18 1.53 -21.87
CA LEU A 370 8.37 0.56 -22.60
C LEU A 370 7.85 -0.58 -21.70
N SER A 371 8.70 -1.08 -20.81
CA SER A 371 8.30 -2.10 -19.83
C SER A 371 7.22 -1.58 -18.88
N GLY A 372 7.29 -0.30 -18.50
CA GLY A 372 6.26 0.35 -17.68
C GLY A 372 4.89 0.42 -18.38
N ILE A 373 4.87 0.75 -19.66
CA ILE A 373 3.61 0.74 -20.44
C ILE A 373 3.06 -0.69 -20.51
N LEU A 374 3.89 -1.68 -20.76
CA LEU A 374 3.49 -3.09 -20.82
C LEU A 374 2.92 -3.58 -19.49
N VAL A 375 3.59 -3.27 -18.38
CA VAL A 375 3.11 -3.63 -17.03
C VAL A 375 1.78 -2.94 -16.73
N MET A 376 1.67 -1.64 -16.99
CA MET A 376 0.46 -0.88 -16.74
C MET A 376 -0.73 -1.43 -17.54
N THR A 377 -0.59 -1.56 -18.86
CA THR A 377 -1.67 -2.03 -19.73
C THR A 377 -2.01 -3.50 -19.48
N GLY A 378 -1.00 -4.36 -19.32
CA GLY A 378 -1.20 -5.78 -19.05
C GLY A 378 -1.91 -6.04 -17.72
N CYS A 379 -1.42 -5.45 -16.62
CA CYS A 379 -2.04 -5.62 -15.31
C CYS A 379 -3.46 -5.03 -15.25
N MET A 380 -3.69 -3.83 -15.84
CA MET A 380 -5.03 -3.25 -15.89
C MET A 380 -6.02 -4.12 -16.66
N THR A 381 -5.62 -4.63 -17.81
CA THR A 381 -6.47 -5.52 -18.61
C THR A 381 -6.84 -6.78 -17.83
N LEU A 382 -5.88 -7.41 -17.18
CA LEU A 382 -6.10 -8.64 -16.42
C LEU A 382 -7.01 -8.40 -15.20
N ILE A 383 -6.83 -7.29 -14.48
CA ILE A 383 -7.68 -6.92 -13.33
C ILE A 383 -9.13 -6.67 -13.79
N ILE A 384 -9.32 -5.95 -14.89
CA ILE A 384 -10.65 -5.69 -15.43
C ILE A 384 -11.33 -7.00 -15.87
N LEU A 385 -10.57 -7.91 -16.48
CA LEU A 385 -11.10 -9.23 -16.87
C LEU A 385 -11.51 -10.06 -15.64
N ASP A 386 -10.69 -10.07 -14.59
CA ASP A 386 -11.01 -10.74 -13.33
C ASP A 386 -12.30 -10.19 -12.71
N TRP A 387 -12.46 -8.86 -12.66
CA TRP A 387 -13.69 -8.23 -12.16
C TRP A 387 -14.93 -8.60 -13.00
N ILE A 388 -14.81 -8.62 -14.33
CA ILE A 388 -15.92 -9.03 -15.22
C ILE A 388 -16.29 -10.50 -14.99
N GLN A 389 -15.31 -11.38 -14.75
CA GLN A 389 -15.57 -12.78 -14.46
C GLN A 389 -16.27 -12.98 -13.12
N ASN A 390 -15.82 -12.27 -12.07
CA ASN A 390 -16.43 -12.34 -10.75
C ASN A 390 -17.89 -11.85 -10.76
N VAL A 391 -18.18 -10.75 -11.42
CA VAL A 391 -19.58 -10.26 -11.56
C VAL A 391 -20.47 -11.27 -12.32
N LYS A 392 -19.94 -12.00 -13.29
CA LYS A 392 -20.70 -13.05 -13.98
C LYS A 392 -20.94 -14.29 -13.12
N SER A 393 -20.01 -14.63 -12.22
CA SER A 393 -20.16 -15.76 -11.30
C SER A 393 -21.16 -15.49 -10.17
N ASP A 394 -21.25 -14.23 -9.71
CA ASP A 394 -22.18 -13.81 -8.64
C ASP A 394 -23.61 -13.57 -9.17
N GLY A 395 -23.80 -13.50 -10.48
CA GLY A 395 -25.11 -13.33 -11.15
C GLY A 395 -25.79 -14.63 -11.56
N HIS A 396 -25.23 -15.78 -11.23
CA HIS A 396 -25.81 -17.13 -11.37
C HIS A 396 -25.97 -17.79 -9.98
#